data_9ffe1469acd8278c1cfb76b57601bc35
#
_entry.id   9ffe1469acd8278c1cfb76b57601bc35
#
_cell.length_a   1.000
_cell.length_b   1.000
_cell.length_c   1.000
_cell.angle_alpha   90.00
_cell.angle_beta   90.00
_cell.angle_gamma   90.00
#
_symmetry.space_group_name_H-M   'P 1'
#
loop_
_entity.id
_entity.type
_entity.pdbx_description
1 polymer ?
#
loop_
_entity_poly.entity_id
_entity_poly.type
_entity_poly.pdbx_seq_one_letter_code
_entity_poly.pdbx_strand_id
1 'polypeptide(L)'
;MEQSALEKLKSKYIFSIEGNIGSGKTTIIHHLQRLYKDVLLVEEPVKDWQNLEGENLLKKKNEDLNRWGYSFEAYVLITKMNELTKIADSDKKIVLIERCMLTDKAFFDVNVQNGFSTPMEEAMFQNLFEFLSRNIYPKLSGIIYLDTPVEECIKRMEERGRKEEKSIKADYLTQLDEHFKQVVNGSGIPTLYLKGKYDLKTDLPKIEKQLSDFVKEHIGEI
;
A
#
# COMPACT_ATOMS: atom_id res chain seq x y z
N MET A 1 -14.53 -15.14 3.72
CA MET A 1 -13.28 -15.88 4.08
C MET A 1 -13.64 -16.91 5.12
N GLU A 2 -13.21 -18.15 4.95
CA GLU A 2 -13.48 -19.22 5.91
C GLU A 2 -12.76 -18.96 7.24
N GLN A 3 -13.32 -19.42 8.36
CA GLN A 3 -12.74 -19.21 9.70
C GLN A 3 -11.28 -19.71 9.80
N SER A 4 -10.95 -20.78 9.06
CA SER A 4 -9.59 -21.32 8.95
C SER A 4 -8.58 -20.34 8.31
N ALA A 5 -9.01 -19.54 7.33
CA ALA A 5 -8.14 -18.56 6.66
C ALA A 5 -7.79 -17.38 7.58
N LEU A 6 -8.74 -16.91 8.38
CA LEU A 6 -8.49 -15.86 9.38
C LEU A 6 -7.51 -16.34 10.48
N GLU A 7 -7.62 -17.58 10.92
CA GLU A 7 -6.69 -18.17 11.88
C GLU A 7 -5.28 -18.29 11.31
N LYS A 8 -5.15 -18.71 10.04
CA LYS A 8 -3.86 -18.75 9.33
C LYS A 8 -3.22 -17.36 9.25
N LEU A 9 -4.01 -16.31 8.96
CA LEU A 9 -3.50 -14.94 8.93
C LEU A 9 -3.00 -14.46 10.28
N LYS A 10 -3.67 -14.82 11.39
CA LYS A 10 -3.25 -14.48 12.74
C LYS A 10 -1.90 -15.10 13.13
N SER A 11 -1.49 -16.18 12.48
CA SER A 11 -0.21 -16.86 12.73
C SER A 11 0.96 -16.27 11.94
N LYS A 12 0.74 -15.20 11.16
CA LYS A 12 1.75 -14.58 10.31
C LYS A 12 2.18 -13.22 10.85
N TYR A 13 3.42 -12.88 10.57
CA TYR A 13 3.99 -11.55 10.79
C TYR A 13 3.86 -10.75 9.51
N ILE A 14 2.92 -9.82 9.47
CA ILE A 14 2.60 -9.05 8.27
C ILE A 14 3.13 -7.62 8.44
N PHE A 15 4.06 -7.24 7.58
CA PHE A 15 4.61 -5.89 7.48
C PHE A 15 4.10 -5.23 6.20
N SER A 16 3.80 -3.93 6.29
CA SER A 16 3.41 -3.14 5.12
C SER A 16 4.53 -2.19 4.71
N ILE A 17 4.79 -2.10 3.40
CA ILE A 17 5.70 -1.09 2.83
C ILE A 17 4.86 0.05 2.28
N GLU A 18 5.03 1.24 2.88
CA GLU A 18 4.23 2.42 2.66
C GLU A 18 5.06 3.58 2.09
N GLY A 19 4.37 4.59 1.59
CA GLY A 19 4.95 5.80 1.04
C GLY A 19 4.23 6.26 -0.22
N ASN A 20 4.55 7.44 -0.71
CA ASN A 20 3.88 8.08 -1.82
C ASN A 20 3.99 7.31 -3.15
N ILE A 21 3.23 7.71 -4.16
CA ILE A 21 3.43 7.24 -5.55
C ILE A 21 4.83 7.66 -5.98
N GLY A 22 5.60 6.75 -6.56
CA GLY A 22 7.00 7.04 -6.96
C GLY A 22 8.03 6.99 -5.82
N SER A 23 7.66 6.66 -4.58
CA SER A 23 8.61 6.59 -3.45
C SER A 23 9.64 5.45 -3.55
N GLY A 24 9.39 4.42 -4.38
CA GLY A 24 10.32 3.30 -4.60
C GLY A 24 9.93 1.99 -3.91
N LYS A 25 8.71 1.85 -3.41
CA LYS A 25 8.20 0.64 -2.73
C LYS A 25 8.45 -0.64 -3.54
N THR A 26 7.93 -0.69 -4.75
CA THR A 26 8.06 -1.85 -5.64
C THR A 26 9.52 -2.22 -5.92
N THR A 27 10.41 -1.21 -6.03
CA THR A 27 11.85 -1.46 -6.23
C THR A 27 12.49 -2.16 -5.03
N ILE A 28 12.13 -1.74 -3.81
CA ILE A 28 12.59 -2.38 -2.58
C ILE A 28 12.02 -3.80 -2.49
N ILE A 29 10.73 -3.99 -2.76
CA ILE A 29 10.09 -5.32 -2.76
C ILE A 29 10.81 -6.26 -3.74
N HIS A 30 11.04 -5.86 -4.98
CA HIS A 30 11.77 -6.68 -5.95
C HIS A 30 13.22 -6.98 -5.53
N HIS A 31 13.87 -6.06 -4.83
CA HIS A 31 15.20 -6.31 -4.28
C HIS A 31 15.15 -7.38 -3.19
N LEU A 32 14.24 -7.24 -2.24
CA LEU A 32 14.06 -8.19 -1.14
C LEU A 32 13.65 -9.59 -1.63
N GLN A 33 12.83 -9.68 -2.67
CA GLN A 33 12.41 -10.94 -3.27
C GLN A 33 13.58 -11.79 -3.80
N ARG A 34 14.64 -11.14 -4.25
CA ARG A 34 15.85 -11.83 -4.72
C ARG A 34 16.69 -12.39 -3.58
N LEU A 35 16.66 -11.75 -2.42
CA LEU A 35 17.50 -12.06 -1.28
C LEU A 35 16.83 -13.00 -0.27
N TYR A 36 15.54 -12.80 -0.02
CA TYR A 36 14.81 -13.51 1.05
C TYR A 36 13.79 -14.47 0.47
N LYS A 37 14.14 -15.76 0.40
CA LYS A 37 13.26 -16.82 -0.13
C LYS A 37 12.18 -17.27 0.87
N ASP A 38 12.38 -16.99 2.16
CA ASP A 38 11.47 -17.37 3.24
C ASP A 38 10.46 -16.28 3.61
N VAL A 39 10.48 -15.16 2.89
CA VAL A 39 9.52 -14.06 3.01
C VAL A 39 8.56 -14.08 1.82
N LEU A 40 7.26 -14.00 2.10
CA LEU A 40 6.25 -13.78 1.07
C LEU A 40 6.20 -12.28 0.76
N LEU A 41 6.34 -11.92 -0.50
CA LEU A 41 6.23 -10.55 -0.97
C LEU A 41 4.97 -10.42 -1.82
N VAL A 42 4.11 -9.48 -1.46
CA VAL A 42 2.83 -9.21 -2.13
C VAL A 42 2.82 -7.78 -2.64
N GLU A 43 2.87 -7.64 -3.95
CA GLU A 43 2.81 -6.34 -4.63
C GLU A 43 1.36 -5.89 -4.84
N GLU A 44 1.15 -4.59 -5.02
CA GLU A 44 -0.15 -4.08 -5.48
C GLU A 44 -0.53 -4.70 -6.83
N PRO A 45 -1.78 -5.14 -7.02
CA PRO A 45 -2.24 -5.78 -8.25
C PRO A 45 -2.53 -4.75 -9.35
N VAL A 46 -1.58 -3.86 -9.64
CA VAL A 46 -1.74 -2.77 -10.61
C VAL A 46 -2.12 -3.30 -12.00
N LYS A 47 -1.63 -4.48 -12.38
CA LYS A 47 -1.96 -5.10 -13.68
C LYS A 47 -3.44 -5.46 -13.77
N ASP A 48 -4.05 -5.90 -12.66
CA ASP A 48 -5.47 -6.22 -12.60
C ASP A 48 -6.31 -4.94 -12.72
N TRP A 49 -5.83 -3.84 -12.14
CA TRP A 49 -6.48 -2.52 -12.27
C TRP A 49 -6.34 -1.94 -13.67
N GLN A 50 -5.26 -2.27 -14.38
CA GLN A 50 -5.02 -1.86 -15.77
C GLN A 50 -5.79 -2.70 -16.79
N ASN A 51 -6.30 -3.86 -16.40
CA ASN A 51 -7.04 -4.74 -17.30
C ASN A 51 -8.15 -5.50 -16.55
N LEU A 52 -9.20 -4.78 -16.20
CA LEU A 52 -10.43 -5.35 -15.64
C LEU A 52 -11.42 -5.57 -16.80
N GLU A 53 -11.65 -6.81 -17.18
CA GLU A 53 -12.53 -7.19 -18.31
C GLU A 53 -12.21 -6.41 -19.61
N GLY A 54 -10.91 -6.20 -19.88
CA GLY A 54 -10.44 -5.48 -21.07
C GLY A 54 -10.38 -3.96 -20.91
N GLU A 55 -10.78 -3.41 -19.76
CA GLU A 55 -10.83 -1.98 -19.48
C GLU A 55 -9.76 -1.57 -18.46
N ASN A 56 -9.11 -0.41 -18.67
CA ASN A 56 -8.13 0.12 -17.74
C ASN A 56 -8.81 1.01 -16.67
N LEU A 57 -9.19 0.41 -15.54
CA LEU A 57 -9.88 1.10 -14.44
C LEU A 57 -9.00 2.17 -13.78
N LEU A 58 -7.70 1.92 -13.62
CA LEU A 58 -6.75 2.89 -13.07
C LEU A 58 -6.65 4.15 -13.95
N LYS A 59 -6.63 3.98 -15.26
CA LYS A 59 -6.65 5.08 -16.21
C LYS A 59 -7.95 5.88 -16.09
N LYS A 60 -9.10 5.19 -16.11
CA LYS A 60 -10.42 5.82 -15.98
C LYS A 60 -10.54 6.64 -14.69
N LYS A 61 -10.08 6.11 -13.57
CA LYS A 61 -10.05 6.81 -12.27
C LYS A 61 -9.21 8.11 -12.36
N ASN A 62 -8.02 8.04 -12.94
CA ASN A 62 -7.15 9.21 -13.02
C ASN A 62 -7.63 10.27 -14.04
N GLU A 63 -8.43 9.88 -15.03
CA GLU A 63 -9.04 10.80 -16.02
C GLU A 63 -10.32 11.45 -15.48
N ASP A 64 -11.11 10.76 -14.66
CA ASP A 64 -12.38 11.25 -14.11
C ASP A 64 -12.63 10.71 -12.69
N LEU A 65 -12.09 11.41 -11.70
CA LEU A 65 -12.23 11.08 -10.30
C LEU A 65 -13.69 11.17 -9.80
N ASN A 66 -14.50 12.10 -10.33
CA ASN A 66 -15.92 12.23 -9.96
C ASN A 66 -16.71 10.97 -10.32
N ARG A 67 -16.40 10.36 -11.48
CA ARG A 67 -17.11 9.16 -11.95
C ARG A 67 -16.54 7.88 -11.35
N TRP A 68 -15.22 7.77 -11.24
CA TRP A 68 -14.55 6.50 -10.99
C TRP A 68 -13.82 6.43 -9.65
N GLY A 69 -13.66 7.55 -8.93
CA GLY A 69 -12.90 7.60 -7.68
C GLY A 69 -13.41 6.60 -6.65
N TYR A 70 -14.70 6.70 -6.28
CA TYR A 70 -15.32 5.75 -5.34
C TYR A 70 -15.21 4.29 -5.80
N SER A 71 -15.59 4.04 -7.06
CA SER A 71 -15.61 2.67 -7.60
C SER A 71 -14.22 2.03 -7.62
N PHE A 72 -13.19 2.82 -7.94
CA PHE A 72 -11.81 2.36 -7.93
C PHE A 72 -11.34 2.04 -6.51
N GLU A 73 -11.51 2.95 -5.56
CA GLU A 73 -11.02 2.74 -4.19
C GLU A 73 -11.79 1.60 -3.48
N ALA A 74 -13.08 1.44 -3.74
CA ALA A 74 -13.84 0.27 -3.27
C ALA A 74 -13.30 -1.04 -3.89
N TYR A 75 -12.94 -1.02 -5.18
CA TYR A 75 -12.35 -2.18 -5.85
C TYR A 75 -10.95 -2.50 -5.33
N VAL A 76 -10.14 -1.48 -4.98
CA VAL A 76 -8.85 -1.67 -4.31
C VAL A 76 -9.02 -2.48 -3.03
N LEU A 77 -10.00 -2.14 -2.18
CA LEU A 77 -10.28 -2.91 -0.95
C LEU A 77 -10.65 -4.38 -1.26
N ILE A 78 -11.40 -4.64 -2.32
CA ILE A 78 -11.72 -6.01 -2.75
C ILE A 78 -10.46 -6.77 -3.18
N THR A 79 -9.57 -6.13 -3.96
CA THR A 79 -8.31 -6.75 -4.38
C THR A 79 -7.39 -7.06 -3.20
N LYS A 80 -7.39 -6.21 -2.16
CA LYS A 80 -6.68 -6.50 -0.89
C LYS A 80 -7.22 -7.75 -0.20
N MET A 81 -8.54 -7.97 -0.20
CA MET A 81 -9.11 -9.20 0.36
C MET A 81 -8.68 -10.45 -0.40
N ASN A 82 -8.55 -10.38 -1.74
CA ASN A 82 -8.00 -11.46 -2.55
C ASN A 82 -6.53 -11.74 -2.22
N GLU A 83 -5.73 -10.71 -1.96
CA GLU A 83 -4.34 -10.86 -1.50
C GLU A 83 -4.26 -11.57 -0.15
N LEU A 84 -5.13 -11.24 0.81
CA LEU A 84 -5.18 -11.92 2.11
C LEU A 84 -5.44 -13.42 1.98
N THR A 85 -6.24 -13.85 1.01
CA THR A 85 -6.46 -15.27 0.72
C THR A 85 -5.15 -15.95 0.29
N LYS A 86 -4.40 -15.32 -0.64
CA LYS A 86 -3.07 -15.82 -1.06
C LYS A 86 -2.08 -15.89 0.11
N ILE A 87 -2.11 -14.88 0.98
CA ILE A 87 -1.27 -14.84 2.19
C ILE A 87 -1.63 -16.00 3.14
N ALA A 88 -2.93 -16.25 3.37
CA ALA A 88 -3.40 -17.32 4.23
C ALA A 88 -2.99 -18.71 3.73
N ASP A 89 -2.97 -18.91 2.41
CA ASP A 89 -2.62 -20.19 1.78
C ASP A 89 -1.11 -20.43 1.66
N SER A 90 -0.29 -19.41 1.86
CA SER A 90 1.18 -19.53 1.84
C SER A 90 1.69 -20.24 3.11
N ASP A 91 2.79 -21.00 2.97
CA ASP A 91 3.56 -21.57 4.09
C ASP A 91 4.46 -20.55 4.79
N LYS A 92 4.69 -19.39 4.19
CA LYS A 92 5.59 -18.36 4.71
C LYS A 92 5.01 -17.68 5.95
N LYS A 93 5.86 -17.52 6.98
CA LYS A 93 5.49 -16.87 8.25
C LYS A 93 5.61 -15.35 8.19
N ILE A 94 6.60 -14.85 7.47
CA ILE A 94 6.87 -13.42 7.31
C ILE A 94 6.31 -12.98 5.95
N VAL A 95 5.53 -11.91 5.97
CA VAL A 95 4.88 -11.35 4.79
C VAL A 95 5.18 -9.86 4.71
N LEU A 96 5.61 -9.39 3.55
CA LEU A 96 5.72 -7.96 3.22
C LEU A 96 4.70 -7.65 2.13
N ILE A 97 3.77 -6.75 2.42
CA ILE A 97 2.76 -6.30 1.47
C ILE A 97 3.07 -4.88 0.97
N GLU A 98 2.81 -4.60 -0.29
CA GLU A 98 2.82 -3.23 -0.80
C GLU A 98 1.48 -2.58 -0.49
N ARG A 99 1.49 -1.57 0.36
CA ARG A 99 0.36 -0.84 0.93
C ARG A 99 -0.59 -1.69 1.79
N CYS A 100 -1.10 -1.09 2.80
CA CYS A 100 -2.16 -1.65 3.64
C CYS A 100 -3.46 -0.85 3.48
N MET A 101 -4.55 -1.39 3.97
CA MET A 101 -5.86 -0.74 3.92
C MET A 101 -5.88 0.67 4.51
N LEU A 102 -5.03 0.98 5.51
CA LEU A 102 -4.99 2.31 6.13
C LEU A 102 -4.55 3.38 5.13
N THR A 103 -3.51 3.07 4.33
CA THR A 103 -3.01 4.01 3.32
C THR A 103 -3.87 3.98 2.05
N ASP A 104 -4.53 2.85 1.73
CA ASP A 104 -5.54 2.81 0.67
C ASP A 104 -6.70 3.76 1.01
N LYS A 105 -7.16 3.78 2.29
CA LYS A 105 -8.16 4.75 2.75
C LYS A 105 -7.73 6.19 2.56
N ALA A 106 -6.45 6.52 2.75
CA ALA A 106 -5.96 7.88 2.59
C ALA A 106 -6.15 8.43 1.16
N PHE A 107 -6.08 7.58 0.12
CA PHE A 107 -6.43 7.99 -1.25
C PHE A 107 -7.90 8.43 -1.35
N PHE A 108 -8.80 7.67 -0.75
CA PHE A 108 -10.21 8.03 -0.74
C PHE A 108 -10.47 9.32 0.05
N ASP A 109 -9.83 9.49 1.22
CA ASP A 109 -9.96 10.68 2.05
C ASP A 109 -9.51 11.95 1.31
N VAL A 110 -8.41 11.88 0.55
CA VAL A 110 -7.97 12.99 -0.30
C VAL A 110 -8.97 13.27 -1.42
N ASN A 111 -9.59 12.24 -2.02
CA ASN A 111 -10.63 12.44 -3.02
C ASN A 111 -11.87 13.13 -2.43
N VAL A 112 -12.29 12.77 -1.20
CA VAL A 112 -13.37 13.43 -0.47
C VAL A 112 -13.03 14.91 -0.22
N GLN A 113 -11.84 15.21 0.30
CA GLN A 113 -11.40 16.59 0.56
C GLN A 113 -11.38 17.47 -0.69
N ASN A 114 -11.07 16.89 -1.84
CA ASN A 114 -11.07 17.58 -3.11
C ASN A 114 -12.45 17.65 -3.78
N GLY A 115 -13.51 17.15 -3.11
CA GLY A 115 -14.89 17.19 -3.61
C GLY A 115 -15.18 16.19 -4.74
N PHE A 116 -14.36 15.14 -4.88
CA PHE A 116 -14.54 14.09 -5.90
C PHE A 116 -15.43 12.94 -5.45
N SER A 117 -16.01 13.03 -4.25
CA SER A 117 -16.93 12.03 -3.71
C SER A 117 -18.13 12.70 -3.07
N THR A 118 -19.29 12.11 -3.26
CA THR A 118 -20.54 12.56 -2.63
C THR A 118 -20.60 12.11 -1.16
N PRO A 119 -21.36 12.78 -0.27
CA PRO A 119 -21.55 12.32 1.11
C PRO A 119 -22.08 10.89 1.23
N MET A 120 -22.86 10.43 0.24
CA MET A 120 -23.37 9.06 0.22
C MET A 120 -22.23 8.07 -0.07
N GLU A 121 -21.36 8.35 -1.05
CA GLU A 121 -20.20 7.53 -1.37
C GLU A 121 -19.21 7.48 -0.21
N GLU A 122 -19.02 8.60 0.49
CA GLU A 122 -18.21 8.65 1.72
C GLU A 122 -18.76 7.71 2.79
N ALA A 123 -20.08 7.78 3.08
CA ALA A 123 -20.70 6.90 4.05
C ALA A 123 -20.61 5.42 3.64
N MET A 124 -20.79 5.10 2.36
CA MET A 124 -20.69 3.74 1.84
C MET A 124 -19.26 3.21 1.97
N PHE A 125 -18.27 4.02 1.61
CA PHE A 125 -16.84 3.62 1.71
C PHE A 125 -16.43 3.41 3.16
N GLN A 126 -16.83 4.32 4.06
CA GLN A 126 -16.52 4.21 5.48
C GLN A 126 -17.11 2.92 6.08
N ASN A 127 -18.36 2.59 5.77
CA ASN A 127 -18.99 1.36 6.24
C ASN A 127 -18.25 0.11 5.71
N LEU A 128 -17.87 0.10 4.43
CA LEU A 128 -17.10 -0.99 3.83
C LEU A 128 -15.73 -1.13 4.52
N PHE A 129 -15.00 -0.03 4.65
CA PHE A 129 -13.69 0.00 5.28
C PHE A 129 -13.74 -0.48 6.74
N GLU A 130 -14.70 0.00 7.53
CA GLU A 130 -14.87 -0.42 8.92
C GLU A 130 -15.22 -1.91 9.05
N PHE A 131 -16.11 -2.40 8.19
CA PHE A 131 -16.44 -3.83 8.17
C PHE A 131 -15.21 -4.68 7.89
N LEU A 132 -14.44 -4.36 6.84
CA LEU A 132 -13.26 -5.12 6.45
C LEU A 132 -12.15 -5.05 7.51
N SER A 133 -11.86 -3.87 8.04
CA SER A 133 -10.79 -3.68 9.04
C SER A 133 -11.09 -4.38 10.36
N ARG A 134 -12.35 -4.42 10.80
CA ARG A 134 -12.72 -5.07 12.07
C ARG A 134 -12.85 -6.58 11.97
N ASN A 135 -13.31 -7.09 10.82
CA ASN A 135 -13.74 -8.48 10.73
C ASN A 135 -12.80 -9.36 9.90
N ILE A 136 -12.01 -8.79 9.01
CA ILE A 136 -11.27 -9.55 8.00
C ILE A 136 -9.80 -9.19 7.97
N TYR A 137 -9.44 -7.91 8.03
CA TYR A 137 -8.07 -7.47 7.85
C TYR A 137 -7.20 -7.84 9.06
N PRO A 138 -6.02 -8.47 8.86
CA PRO A 138 -5.17 -8.88 9.96
C PRO A 138 -4.49 -7.67 10.61
N LYS A 139 -4.10 -7.84 11.87
CA LYS A 139 -3.25 -6.87 12.55
C LYS A 139 -1.86 -6.89 11.91
N LEU A 140 -1.34 -5.71 11.56
CA LEU A 140 0.03 -5.59 11.05
C LEU A 140 1.03 -5.70 12.21
N SER A 141 2.16 -6.37 11.94
CA SER A 141 3.31 -6.44 12.85
C SER A 141 4.15 -5.16 12.80
N GLY A 142 4.15 -4.46 11.67
CA GLY A 142 4.86 -3.19 11.52
C GLY A 142 4.62 -2.54 10.17
N ILE A 143 5.00 -1.27 10.08
CA ILE A 143 4.98 -0.45 8.88
C ILE A 143 6.41 -0.03 8.53
N ILE A 144 6.77 -0.12 7.27
CA ILE A 144 8.00 0.39 6.70
C ILE A 144 7.62 1.57 5.82
N TYR A 145 7.84 2.79 6.29
CA TYR A 145 7.44 4.00 5.59
C TYR A 145 8.60 4.64 4.83
N LEU A 146 8.47 4.73 3.51
CA LEU A 146 9.42 5.41 2.64
C LEU A 146 9.08 6.90 2.59
N ASP A 147 9.71 7.68 3.46
CA ASP A 147 9.55 9.14 3.54
C ASP A 147 10.41 9.82 2.47
N THR A 148 10.03 9.60 1.21
CA THR A 148 10.70 10.15 0.03
C THR A 148 10.10 11.52 -0.29
N PRO A 149 10.92 12.57 -0.49
CA PRO A 149 10.42 13.90 -0.86
C PRO A 149 9.53 13.87 -2.10
N VAL A 150 8.46 14.68 -2.11
CA VAL A 150 7.46 14.70 -3.19
C VAL A 150 8.10 15.00 -4.54
N GLU A 151 9.09 15.89 -4.59
CA GLU A 151 9.81 16.24 -5.82
C GLU A 151 10.57 15.03 -6.40
N GLU A 152 11.14 14.20 -5.53
CA GLU A 152 11.81 12.96 -5.95
C GLU A 152 10.79 11.92 -6.43
N CYS A 153 9.63 11.85 -5.79
CA CYS A 153 8.53 10.99 -6.24
C CYS A 153 8.06 11.37 -7.64
N ILE A 154 7.86 12.68 -7.91
CA ILE A 154 7.48 13.21 -9.23
C ILE A 154 8.52 12.81 -10.28
N LYS A 155 9.80 13.10 -10.00
CA LYS A 155 10.89 12.74 -10.90
C LYS A 155 10.88 11.25 -11.28
N ARG A 156 10.73 10.36 -10.29
CA ARG A 156 10.67 8.91 -10.52
C ARG A 156 9.42 8.47 -11.28
N MET A 157 8.30 9.14 -11.07
CA MET A 157 7.08 8.90 -11.85
C MET A 157 7.27 9.27 -13.32
N GLU A 158 7.88 10.43 -13.61
CA GLU A 158 8.20 10.89 -14.96
C GLU A 158 9.19 9.92 -15.66
N GLU A 159 10.26 9.53 -14.98
CA GLU A 159 11.25 8.56 -15.48
C GLU A 159 10.62 7.18 -15.77
N ARG A 160 9.67 6.72 -14.93
CA ARG A 160 8.91 5.48 -15.14
C ARG A 160 7.96 5.58 -16.33
N GLY A 161 7.41 6.75 -16.60
CA GLY A 161 6.60 7.06 -17.77
C GLY A 161 5.28 6.32 -17.86
N ARG A 162 4.66 5.95 -16.74
CA ARG A 162 3.36 5.25 -16.69
C ARG A 162 2.26 6.19 -17.21
N LYS A 163 1.55 5.76 -18.26
CA LYS A 163 0.58 6.61 -18.98
C LYS A 163 -0.56 7.07 -18.07
N GLU A 164 -1.00 6.23 -17.17
CA GLU A 164 -2.08 6.48 -16.20
C GLU A 164 -1.74 7.59 -15.22
N GLU A 165 -0.47 7.82 -14.96
CA GLU A 165 0.00 8.78 -13.95
C GLU A 165 0.20 10.21 -14.50
N LYS A 166 0.09 10.41 -15.81
CA LYS A 166 0.36 11.72 -16.45
C LYS A 166 -0.58 12.85 -15.99
N SER A 167 -1.77 12.51 -15.50
CA SER A 167 -2.75 13.49 -14.99
C SER A 167 -2.55 13.83 -13.52
N ILE A 168 -1.68 13.10 -12.80
CA ILE A 168 -1.44 13.31 -11.37
C ILE A 168 -0.64 14.60 -11.18
N LYS A 169 -1.19 15.53 -10.39
CA LYS A 169 -0.59 16.83 -10.10
C LYS A 169 0.28 16.77 -8.84
N ALA A 170 1.28 17.66 -8.76
CA ALA A 170 2.15 17.77 -7.59
C ALA A 170 1.38 18.04 -6.29
N ASP A 171 0.36 18.91 -6.34
CA ASP A 171 -0.47 19.24 -5.16
C ASP A 171 -1.20 18.01 -4.62
N TYR A 172 -1.68 17.12 -5.50
CA TYR A 172 -2.31 15.87 -5.10
C TYR A 172 -1.32 14.95 -4.37
N LEU A 173 -0.09 14.84 -4.88
CA LEU A 173 0.96 14.06 -4.22
C LEU A 173 1.36 14.65 -2.86
N THR A 174 1.35 15.97 -2.73
CA THR A 174 1.61 16.65 -1.45
C THR A 174 0.50 16.32 -0.43
N GLN A 175 -0.76 16.41 -0.83
CA GLN A 175 -1.91 16.04 0.01
C GLN A 175 -1.84 14.56 0.42
N LEU A 176 -1.52 13.65 -0.50
CA LEU A 176 -1.34 12.23 -0.19
C LEU A 176 -0.21 12.01 0.82
N ASP A 177 0.93 12.68 0.66
CA ASP A 177 2.07 12.55 1.57
C ASP A 177 1.71 12.96 3.01
N GLU A 178 1.00 14.07 3.15
CA GLU A 178 0.50 14.55 4.44
C GLU A 178 -0.49 13.55 5.07
N HIS A 179 -1.43 13.03 4.29
CA HIS A 179 -2.42 12.05 4.76
C HIS A 179 -1.77 10.73 5.17
N PHE A 180 -0.86 10.20 4.36
CA PHE A 180 -0.14 8.97 4.70
C PHE A 180 0.61 9.13 6.04
N LYS A 181 1.31 10.25 6.23
CA LYS A 181 2.02 10.53 7.49
C LYS A 181 1.06 10.63 8.68
N GLN A 182 -0.09 11.28 8.51
CA GLN A 182 -1.12 11.38 9.55
C GLN A 182 -1.66 9.99 9.92
N VAL A 183 -2.04 9.20 8.93
CA VAL A 183 -2.60 7.84 9.13
C VAL A 183 -1.58 6.92 9.78
N VAL A 184 -0.34 6.91 9.29
CA VAL A 184 0.72 6.06 9.82
C VAL A 184 1.08 6.45 11.26
N ASN A 185 1.25 7.76 11.54
CA ASN A 185 1.55 8.25 12.90
C ASN A 185 0.39 7.98 13.88
N GLY A 186 -0.85 8.07 13.41
CA GLY A 186 -2.05 7.82 14.23
C GLY A 186 -2.38 6.34 14.43
N SER A 187 -1.75 5.43 13.70
CA SER A 187 -2.09 4.00 13.70
C SER A 187 -1.72 3.25 14.98
N GLY A 188 -0.72 3.74 15.72
CA GLY A 188 -0.13 3.02 16.85
C GLY A 188 0.64 1.75 16.48
N ILE A 189 0.85 1.49 15.18
CA ILE A 189 1.62 0.34 14.69
C ILE A 189 3.11 0.70 14.68
N PRO A 190 4.00 -0.19 15.16
CA PRO A 190 5.44 0.01 15.07
C PRO A 190 5.86 0.42 13.65
N THR A 191 6.61 1.50 13.51
CA THR A 191 6.93 2.05 12.18
C THR A 191 8.42 2.36 12.03
N LEU A 192 9.02 1.77 10.99
CA LEU A 192 10.37 2.12 10.53
C LEU A 192 10.25 3.22 9.47
N TYR A 193 10.80 4.41 9.76
CA TYR A 193 10.89 5.49 8.78
C TYR A 193 12.22 5.44 8.03
N LEU A 194 12.14 5.22 6.72
CA LEU A 194 13.27 5.36 5.81
C LEU A 194 13.21 6.76 5.18
N LYS A 195 13.98 7.71 5.75
CA LYS A 195 13.93 9.13 5.38
C LYS A 195 14.96 9.49 4.32
N GLY A 196 14.54 10.27 3.31
CA GLY A 196 15.41 10.95 2.38
C GLY A 196 15.37 10.44 0.95
N LYS A 197 16.30 10.96 0.15
CA LYS A 197 16.51 10.54 -1.23
C LYS A 197 17.42 9.32 -1.23
N TYR A 198 16.83 8.13 -1.29
CA TYR A 198 17.63 6.92 -1.47
C TYR A 198 17.99 6.75 -2.95
N ASP A 199 19.28 6.63 -3.23
CA ASP A 199 19.70 5.98 -4.47
C ASP A 199 19.52 4.47 -4.28
N LEU A 200 18.46 3.95 -4.90
CA LEU A 200 18.12 2.52 -4.79
C LEU A 200 19.15 1.60 -5.44
N LYS A 201 20.26 2.13 -6.01
CA LYS A 201 21.40 1.34 -6.48
C LYS A 201 22.50 1.23 -5.43
N THR A 202 22.75 2.32 -4.70
CA THR A 202 23.88 2.41 -3.75
C THR A 202 23.44 2.24 -2.29
N ASP A 203 22.22 2.63 -1.93
CA ASP A 203 21.73 2.60 -0.55
C ASP A 203 21.01 1.30 -0.16
N LEU A 204 20.75 0.40 -1.12
CA LEU A 204 20.04 -0.86 -0.85
C LEU A 204 20.63 -1.68 0.31
N PRO A 205 21.96 -1.87 0.44
CA PRO A 205 22.51 -2.66 1.56
C PRO A 205 22.21 -2.04 2.93
N LYS A 206 22.19 -0.70 3.01
CA LYS A 206 21.85 0.02 4.24
C LYS A 206 20.36 -0.12 4.56
N ILE A 207 19.51 0.03 3.56
CA ILE A 207 18.07 -0.15 3.68
C ILE A 207 17.76 -1.59 4.13
N GLU A 208 18.38 -2.57 3.49
CA GLU A 208 18.21 -3.98 3.82
C GLU A 208 18.55 -4.29 5.28
N LYS A 209 19.68 -3.76 5.78
CA LYS A 209 20.04 -3.93 7.19
C LYS A 209 18.97 -3.35 8.12
N GLN A 210 18.51 -2.11 7.88
CA GLN A 210 17.47 -1.48 8.69
C GLN A 210 16.16 -2.27 8.68
N LEU A 211 15.77 -2.79 7.50
CA LEU A 211 14.58 -3.64 7.35
C LEU A 211 14.72 -4.95 8.10
N SER A 212 15.86 -5.62 7.96
CA SER A 212 16.14 -6.89 8.65
C SER A 212 16.11 -6.72 10.16
N ASP A 213 16.76 -5.68 10.67
CA ASP A 213 16.80 -5.39 12.11
C ASP A 213 15.37 -5.10 12.63
N PHE A 214 14.62 -4.25 11.95
CA PHE A 214 13.24 -3.92 12.29
C PHE A 214 12.31 -5.15 12.28
N VAL A 215 12.39 -5.98 11.23
CA VAL A 215 11.57 -7.20 11.14
C VAL A 215 11.93 -8.16 12.28
N LYS A 216 13.21 -8.40 12.56
CA LYS A 216 13.66 -9.28 13.65
C LYS A 216 13.16 -8.82 15.03
N GLU A 217 13.16 -7.51 15.27
CA GLU A 217 12.66 -6.93 16.54
C GLU A 217 11.16 -7.22 16.75
N HIS A 218 10.38 -7.35 15.67
CA HIS A 218 8.91 -7.45 15.74
C HIS A 218 8.34 -8.83 15.40
N ILE A 219 9.18 -9.84 15.14
CA ILE A 219 8.71 -11.24 14.88
C ILE A 219 8.75 -12.15 16.12
N GLY A 220 9.06 -11.65 17.29
CA GLY A 220 9.21 -12.51 18.48
C GLY A 220 10.32 -13.57 18.31
N GLU A 221 10.62 -14.30 19.37
CA GLU A 221 11.47 -15.49 19.25
C GLU A 221 10.72 -16.57 18.45
N ILE A 222 11.26 -16.94 17.27
CA ILE A 222 10.75 -18.03 16.43
C ILE A 222 11.29 -19.36 16.97
#